data_7b67dcd041e6620d01ce123d73856815
#
_entry.id   7b67dcd041e6620d01ce123d73856815
#
_cell.length_a   1.000
_cell.length_b   1.000
_cell.length_c   1.000
_cell.angle_alpha   90.00
_cell.angle_beta   90.00
_cell.angle_gamma   90.00
#
_symmetry.space_group_name_H-M   'P 1'
#
loop_
_entity.id
_entity.type
_entity.pdbx_description
1 polymer ?
#
loop_
_entity_poly.entity_id
_entity_poly.type
_entity_poly.pdbx_seq_one_letter_code
_entity_poly.pdbx_strand_id
1 'polypeptide(L)'
;MAHKLEIALVVVHHCKKSSDVASAPLEKVIGSIGITGTAETILVMEQQTGSKDCVLHVTGKDVEQCEKYLNWNGHGFNISDDVREAKLGATQKLVLELIREMPRCTQKYIVETVGKDQGQVAKAIDRLVEIGLVSKKNFTLLAL
;
A
#
# COMPACT_ATOMS: atom_id res chain seq x y z
N MET A 1 -27.75 -2.62 19.58
CA MET A 1 -28.91 -2.96 18.71
C MET A 1 -28.50 -4.03 17.68
N ALA A 2 -27.41 -3.91 16.96
CA ALA A 2 -26.91 -4.90 16.00
C ALA A 2 -26.71 -6.30 16.61
N HIS A 3 -26.11 -6.38 17.80
CA HIS A 3 -25.86 -7.62 18.51
C HIS A 3 -27.14 -8.41 18.85
N LYS A 4 -28.27 -7.72 19.18
CA LYS A 4 -29.55 -8.37 19.44
C LYS A 4 -30.22 -8.96 18.21
N LEU A 5 -29.86 -8.46 17.05
CA LEU A 5 -30.43 -8.83 15.76
C LEU A 5 -29.49 -9.73 14.95
N GLU A 6 -28.30 -10.04 15.48
CA GLU A 6 -27.25 -10.82 14.82
C GLU A 6 -26.90 -10.29 13.39
N ILE A 7 -26.88 -8.95 13.24
CA ILE A 7 -26.56 -8.29 11.99
C ILE A 7 -25.28 -7.48 12.10
N ALA A 8 -24.55 -7.34 10.98
CA ALA A 8 -23.49 -6.37 10.84
C ALA A 8 -24.07 -5.01 10.38
N LEU A 9 -23.68 -3.93 11.05
CA LEU A 9 -24.05 -2.56 10.67
C LEU A 9 -22.80 -1.85 10.17
N VAL A 10 -22.80 -1.49 8.89
CA VAL A 10 -21.72 -0.71 8.28
C VAL A 10 -22.20 0.75 8.13
N VAL A 11 -21.46 1.67 8.75
CA VAL A 11 -21.73 3.11 8.67
C VAL A 11 -20.63 3.77 7.86
N VAL A 12 -21.01 4.44 6.78
CA VAL A 12 -20.08 5.22 5.94
C VAL A 12 -20.11 6.68 6.38
N HIS A 13 -18.95 7.23 6.68
CA HIS A 13 -18.80 8.60 7.15
C HIS A 13 -17.63 9.30 6.44
N HIS A 14 -17.74 10.60 6.18
CA HIS A 14 -16.67 11.39 5.60
C HIS A 14 -15.65 11.81 6.66
N CYS A 15 -14.36 11.70 6.34
CA CYS A 15 -13.29 12.25 7.16
C CYS A 15 -13.21 13.78 6.97
N LYS A 16 -12.83 14.51 8.03
CA LYS A 16 -12.51 15.94 7.91
C LYS A 16 -11.31 16.10 6.97
N LYS A 17 -11.37 17.09 6.08
CA LYS A 17 -10.16 17.60 5.43
C LYS A 17 -9.30 18.27 6.49
N SER A 18 -8.31 17.59 7.03
CA SER A 18 -7.30 18.24 7.86
C SER A 18 -6.21 18.78 6.95
N SER A 19 -5.84 20.03 7.16
CA SER A 19 -4.65 20.65 6.56
C SER A 19 -3.35 20.10 7.17
N ASP A 20 -3.42 19.42 8.32
CA ASP A 20 -2.29 18.85 9.00
C ASP A 20 -1.99 17.45 8.49
N VAL A 21 -0.92 17.35 7.71
CA VAL A 21 -0.38 16.09 7.18
C VAL A 21 0.05 15.12 8.30
N ALA A 22 0.24 15.63 9.53
CA ALA A 22 0.74 14.88 10.68
C ALA A 22 -0.35 14.32 11.61
N SER A 23 -1.65 14.57 11.36
CA SER A 23 -2.70 14.04 12.22
C SER A 23 -2.91 12.55 11.96
N ALA A 24 -3.04 11.77 13.05
CA ALA A 24 -3.31 10.34 12.94
C ALA A 24 -4.60 10.08 12.16
N PRO A 25 -4.68 9.00 11.35
CA PRO A 25 -5.86 8.69 10.51
C PRO A 25 -7.18 8.68 11.29
N LEU A 26 -7.15 8.20 12.53
CA LEU A 26 -8.29 8.20 13.44
C LEU A 26 -8.76 9.60 13.82
N GLU A 27 -7.86 10.56 14.00
CA GLU A 27 -8.19 11.93 14.33
C GLU A 27 -8.96 12.63 13.22
N LYS A 28 -8.78 12.18 11.97
CA LYS A 28 -9.52 12.67 10.81
C LYS A 28 -10.99 12.21 10.80
N VAL A 29 -11.30 11.09 11.46
CA VAL A 29 -12.68 10.57 11.62
C VAL A 29 -13.42 11.32 12.72
N ILE A 30 -12.69 11.95 13.64
CA ILE A 30 -13.24 12.56 14.86
C ILE A 30 -13.94 13.90 14.56
N GLY A 31 -15.15 13.78 14.04
CA GLY A 31 -16.20 14.81 14.24
C GLY A 31 -17.16 14.43 15.36
N SER A 32 -17.20 13.17 15.82
CA SER A 32 -17.98 12.73 16.97
C SER A 32 -17.30 11.56 17.67
N ILE A 33 -16.81 11.80 18.88
CA ILE A 33 -16.30 10.81 19.83
C ILE A 33 -17.32 9.65 20.01
N GLY A 34 -18.61 9.92 19.78
CA GLY A 34 -19.67 8.92 19.89
C GLY A 34 -19.63 7.81 18.84
N ILE A 35 -19.20 8.08 17.60
CA ILE A 35 -19.14 7.08 16.54
C ILE A 35 -17.94 6.15 16.77
N THR A 36 -16.75 6.73 17.03
CA THR A 36 -15.53 5.95 17.22
C THR A 36 -15.55 5.11 18.51
N GLY A 37 -16.22 5.60 19.57
CA GLY A 37 -16.35 4.88 20.83
C GLY A 37 -17.31 3.69 20.79
N THR A 38 -18.27 3.67 19.86
CA THR A 38 -19.27 2.60 19.72
C THR A 38 -18.93 1.59 18.63
N ALA A 39 -18.08 1.95 17.67
CA ALA A 39 -17.68 1.06 16.60
C ALA A 39 -16.78 -0.07 17.12
N GLU A 40 -17.03 -1.29 16.67
CA GLU A 40 -16.17 -2.46 16.95
C GLU A 40 -14.94 -2.45 16.05
N THR A 41 -15.11 -2.05 14.79
CA THR A 41 -14.03 -1.90 13.81
C THR A 41 -14.17 -0.57 13.08
N ILE A 42 -13.06 0.11 12.87
CA ILE A 42 -12.97 1.36 12.14
C ILE A 42 -12.01 1.17 10.96
N LEU A 43 -12.50 1.50 9.77
CA LEU A 43 -11.76 1.43 8.52
C LEU A 43 -11.61 2.86 7.99
N VAL A 44 -10.38 3.37 7.93
CA VAL A 44 -10.11 4.71 7.38
C VAL A 44 -9.41 4.56 6.03
N MET A 45 -10.07 4.98 4.95
CA MET A 45 -9.47 5.05 3.63
C MET A 45 -8.85 6.42 3.41
N GLU A 46 -7.55 6.44 3.18
CA GLU A 46 -6.79 7.65 2.91
C GLU A 46 -6.24 7.64 1.49
N GLN A 47 -6.67 8.59 0.68
CA GLN A 47 -6.23 8.74 -0.72
C GLN A 47 -5.30 9.94 -0.84
N GLN A 48 -4.17 9.74 -1.51
CA GLN A 48 -3.26 10.83 -1.85
C GLN A 48 -3.81 11.63 -3.04
N THR A 49 -3.64 12.95 -3.00
CA THR A 49 -4.04 13.82 -4.10
C THR A 49 -3.34 13.40 -5.40
N GLY A 50 -4.11 13.19 -6.45
CA GLY A 50 -3.62 12.79 -7.76
C GLY A 50 -3.40 11.29 -7.95
N SER A 51 -3.58 10.46 -6.91
CA SER A 51 -3.57 9.00 -7.01
C SER A 51 -4.98 8.43 -6.92
N LYS A 52 -5.24 7.31 -7.58
CA LYS A 52 -6.44 6.51 -7.37
C LYS A 52 -6.25 5.44 -6.28
N ASP A 53 -5.00 5.17 -5.91
CA ASP A 53 -4.66 4.22 -4.86
C ASP A 53 -4.88 4.82 -3.48
N CYS A 54 -5.19 3.98 -2.51
CA CYS A 54 -5.50 4.38 -1.15
C CYS A 54 -4.69 3.56 -0.13
N VAL A 55 -4.53 4.09 1.06
CA VAL A 55 -4.13 3.33 2.25
C VAL A 55 -5.37 3.10 3.09
N LEU A 56 -5.62 1.86 3.48
CA LEU A 56 -6.67 1.47 4.40
C LEU A 56 -6.06 1.23 5.77
N HIS A 57 -6.38 2.08 6.71
CA HIS A 57 -6.03 1.90 8.12
C HIS A 57 -7.16 1.13 8.80
N VAL A 58 -6.83 0.03 9.44
CA VAL A 58 -7.76 -0.84 10.16
C VAL A 58 -7.45 -0.76 11.65
N THR A 59 -8.46 -0.49 12.47
CA THR A 59 -8.36 -0.53 13.93
C THR A 59 -9.68 -0.95 14.53
N GLY A 60 -9.66 -1.51 15.74
CA GLY A 60 -10.87 -1.98 16.42
C GLY A 60 -10.57 -2.58 17.76
N LYS A 61 -11.64 -3.02 18.46
CA LYS A 61 -11.53 -3.61 19.80
C LYS A 61 -10.91 -5.00 19.75
N ASP A 62 -11.34 -5.82 18.77
CA ASP A 62 -10.94 -7.21 18.62
C ASP A 62 -10.20 -7.45 17.29
N VAL A 63 -9.66 -6.38 16.69
CA VAL A 63 -8.93 -6.42 15.41
C VAL A 63 -7.53 -5.89 15.61
N GLU A 64 -6.54 -6.64 15.17
CA GLU A 64 -5.15 -6.16 15.16
C GLU A 64 -5.02 -4.95 14.24
N GLN A 65 -4.43 -3.88 14.79
CA GLN A 65 -4.21 -2.66 14.03
C GLN A 65 -3.25 -2.94 12.89
N CYS A 66 -3.68 -2.65 11.67
CA CYS A 66 -2.85 -2.82 10.48
C CYS A 66 -3.15 -1.78 9.40
N GLU A 67 -2.23 -1.67 8.46
CA GLU A 67 -2.40 -0.88 7.25
C GLU A 67 -2.39 -1.82 6.05
N LYS A 68 -3.33 -1.63 5.13
CA LYS A 68 -3.42 -2.32 3.86
C LYS A 68 -3.34 -1.31 2.73
N TYR A 69 -2.66 -1.67 1.70
CA TYR A 69 -2.60 -0.82 0.53
C TYR A 69 -3.62 -1.29 -0.52
N LEU A 70 -4.38 -0.34 -1.04
CA LEU A 70 -5.44 -0.57 -2.01
C LEU A 70 -5.03 0.03 -3.35
N ASN A 71 -4.71 -0.84 -4.32
CA ASN A 71 -4.41 -0.43 -5.69
C ASN A 71 -5.70 -0.41 -6.53
N TRP A 72 -5.99 0.71 -7.19
CA TRP A 72 -7.11 0.83 -8.09
C TRP A 72 -6.83 0.19 -9.45
N ASN A 73 -7.62 -0.82 -9.86
CA ASN A 73 -7.46 -1.53 -11.13
C ASN A 73 -8.41 -1.07 -12.25
N GLY A 74 -9.17 0.01 -12.03
CA GLY A 74 -10.18 0.51 -12.97
C GLY A 74 -11.62 0.14 -12.61
N HIS A 75 -11.83 -0.94 -11.89
CA HIS A 75 -13.15 -1.45 -11.49
C HIS A 75 -13.31 -1.60 -9.98
N GLY A 76 -12.21 -1.76 -9.25
CA GLY A 76 -12.20 -1.96 -7.82
C GLY A 76 -10.79 -1.83 -7.26
N PHE A 77 -10.64 -2.23 -6.00
CA PHE A 77 -9.36 -2.21 -5.32
C PHE A 77 -8.81 -3.63 -5.15
N ASN A 78 -7.53 -3.80 -5.48
CA ASN A 78 -6.76 -4.97 -5.10
C ASN A 78 -6.02 -4.65 -3.80
N ILE A 79 -6.09 -5.56 -2.83
CA ILE A 79 -5.38 -5.43 -1.56
C ILE A 79 -3.94 -5.91 -1.75
N SER A 80 -2.97 -5.09 -1.35
CA SER A 80 -1.57 -5.48 -1.22
C SER A 80 -1.18 -5.43 0.26
N ASP A 81 -0.59 -6.51 0.75
CA ASP A 81 -0.10 -6.58 2.12
C ASP A 81 1.24 -5.86 2.30
N ASP A 82 1.95 -5.63 1.21
CA ASP A 82 3.23 -4.92 1.24
C ASP A 82 3.08 -3.46 0.82
N VAL A 83 3.05 -2.59 1.84
CA VAL A 83 3.00 -1.13 1.65
C VAL A 83 4.20 -0.60 0.83
N ARG A 84 5.33 -1.31 0.85
CA ARG A 84 6.54 -0.94 0.10
C ARG A 84 6.32 -1.08 -1.40
N GLU A 85 5.72 -2.22 -1.82
CA GLU A 85 5.43 -2.48 -3.24
C GLU A 85 4.43 -1.48 -3.83
N ALA A 86 3.51 -1.09 -3.04
CA ALA A 86 2.43 -0.22 -3.45
C ALA A 86 2.90 1.20 -3.78
N LYS A 87 3.92 1.68 -3.09
CA LYS A 87 4.55 2.99 -3.35
C LYS A 87 5.53 2.97 -4.53
N LEU A 88 5.67 1.83 -5.21
CA LEU A 88 6.58 1.71 -6.35
C LEU A 88 6.02 2.42 -7.58
N GLY A 89 6.89 3.16 -8.26
CA GLY A 89 6.63 3.69 -9.59
C GLY A 89 6.54 2.57 -10.66
N ALA A 90 5.96 2.87 -11.82
CA ALA A 90 5.74 1.88 -12.88
C ALA A 90 7.00 1.10 -13.27
N THR A 91 8.15 1.77 -13.43
CA THR A 91 9.42 1.10 -13.76
C THR A 91 9.90 0.18 -12.63
N GLN A 92 9.72 0.58 -11.37
CA GLN A 92 10.10 -0.24 -10.21
C GLN A 92 9.25 -1.50 -10.10
N LYS A 93 7.94 -1.41 -10.37
CA LYS A 93 7.03 -2.56 -10.42
C LYS A 93 7.44 -3.56 -11.49
N LEU A 94 7.68 -3.09 -12.72
CA LEU A 94 8.15 -3.94 -13.82
C LEU A 94 9.47 -4.64 -13.50
N VAL A 95 10.43 -3.92 -12.91
CA VAL A 95 11.73 -4.48 -12.51
C VAL A 95 11.55 -5.53 -11.41
N LEU A 96 10.69 -5.28 -10.41
CA LEU A 96 10.43 -6.23 -9.33
C LEU A 96 9.75 -7.51 -9.83
N GLU A 97 8.74 -7.38 -10.70
CA GLU A 97 8.05 -8.51 -11.32
C GLU A 97 9.03 -9.39 -12.10
N LEU A 98 9.89 -8.77 -12.92
CA LEU A 98 10.90 -9.49 -13.69
C LEU A 98 11.92 -10.25 -12.79
N ILE A 99 12.34 -9.63 -11.67
CA ILE A 99 13.23 -10.29 -10.72
C ILE A 99 12.54 -11.47 -10.02
N ARG A 100 11.24 -11.41 -9.79
CA ARG A 100 10.44 -12.52 -9.24
C ARG A 100 10.29 -13.67 -10.22
N GLU A 101 10.01 -13.35 -11.49
CA GLU A 101 9.89 -14.36 -12.55
C GLU A 101 11.24 -15.01 -12.87
N MET A 102 12.31 -14.24 -12.83
CA MET A 102 13.68 -14.69 -13.13
C MET A 102 14.64 -14.41 -11.96
N PRO A 103 14.58 -15.22 -10.88
CA PRO A 103 15.50 -15.07 -9.75
C PRO A 103 16.95 -15.19 -10.20
N ARG A 104 17.81 -14.34 -9.62
CA ARG A 104 19.23 -14.23 -9.97
C ARG A 104 19.52 -13.66 -11.36
N CYS A 105 18.59 -12.91 -11.95
CA CYS A 105 18.86 -12.18 -13.17
C CYS A 105 19.90 -11.09 -12.97
N THR A 106 20.56 -10.69 -14.05
CA THR A 106 21.52 -9.58 -14.05
C THR A 106 20.85 -8.27 -14.42
N GLN A 107 21.43 -7.13 -14.00
CA GLN A 107 20.94 -5.81 -14.40
C GLN A 107 20.91 -5.65 -15.93
N LYS A 108 21.87 -6.22 -16.67
CA LYS A 108 21.91 -6.18 -18.13
C LYS A 108 20.66 -6.84 -18.73
N TYR A 109 20.31 -8.03 -18.23
CA TYR A 109 19.11 -8.74 -18.65
C TYR A 109 17.84 -7.92 -18.42
N ILE A 110 17.73 -7.27 -17.25
CA ILE A 110 16.58 -6.42 -16.94
C ILE A 110 16.47 -5.25 -17.90
N VAL A 111 17.58 -4.56 -18.22
CA VAL A 111 17.61 -3.44 -19.16
C VAL A 111 17.10 -3.88 -20.53
N GLU A 112 17.58 -5.02 -21.04
CA GLU A 112 17.18 -5.57 -22.34
C GLU A 112 15.70 -5.97 -22.38
N THR A 113 15.18 -6.53 -21.28
CA THR A 113 13.80 -7.03 -21.23
C THR A 113 12.77 -5.92 -20.97
N VAL A 114 13.07 -4.99 -20.06
CA VAL A 114 12.14 -3.88 -19.70
C VAL A 114 12.14 -2.78 -20.77
N GLY A 115 13.16 -2.71 -21.62
CA GLY A 115 13.24 -1.71 -22.68
C GLY A 115 13.39 -0.27 -22.18
N LYS A 116 13.96 -0.10 -20.98
CA LYS A 116 14.27 1.21 -20.36
C LYS A 116 15.77 1.46 -20.39
N ASP A 117 16.17 2.74 -20.31
CA ASP A 117 17.59 3.07 -20.24
C ASP A 117 18.24 2.51 -18.95
N GLN A 118 19.55 2.27 -19.06
CA GLN A 118 20.33 1.67 -17.97
C GLN A 118 20.28 2.49 -16.68
N GLY A 119 20.23 3.81 -16.78
CA GLY A 119 20.18 4.69 -15.60
C GLY A 119 18.84 4.61 -14.88
N GLN A 120 17.73 4.50 -15.60
CA GLN A 120 16.39 4.31 -14.99
C GLN A 120 16.28 2.96 -14.31
N VAL A 121 16.78 1.89 -14.93
CA VAL A 121 16.79 0.55 -14.35
C VAL A 121 17.70 0.51 -13.12
N ALA A 122 18.89 1.10 -13.16
CA ALA A 122 19.79 1.17 -12.02
C ALA A 122 19.12 1.85 -10.80
N LYS A 123 18.54 3.04 -11.01
CA LYS A 123 17.81 3.76 -9.96
C LYS A 123 16.62 2.96 -9.40
N ALA A 124 15.91 2.23 -10.25
CA ALA A 124 14.81 1.38 -9.81
C ALA A 124 15.32 0.23 -8.93
N ILE A 125 16.39 -0.46 -9.33
CA ILE A 125 17.03 -1.53 -8.55
C ILE A 125 17.55 -1.00 -7.21
N ASP A 126 18.27 0.12 -7.21
CA ASP A 126 18.83 0.70 -5.98
C ASP A 126 17.71 1.04 -4.99
N ARG A 127 16.59 1.58 -5.48
CA ARG A 127 15.42 1.85 -4.64
C ARG A 127 14.78 0.57 -4.09
N LEU A 128 14.64 -0.48 -4.90
CA LEU A 128 14.11 -1.77 -4.46
C LEU A 128 15.00 -2.44 -3.41
N VAL A 129 16.31 -2.29 -3.52
CA VAL A 129 17.27 -2.77 -2.52
C VAL A 129 17.17 -1.95 -1.24
N GLU A 130 17.10 -0.61 -1.33
CA GLU A 130 16.97 0.29 -0.19
C GLU A 130 15.75 -0.02 0.67
N ILE A 131 14.60 -0.28 0.04
CA ILE A 131 13.35 -0.62 0.74
C ILE A 131 13.23 -2.10 1.11
N GLY A 132 14.25 -2.90 0.83
CA GLY A 132 14.32 -4.30 1.24
C GLY A 132 13.40 -5.26 0.47
N LEU A 133 13.02 -4.93 -0.76
CA LEU A 133 12.26 -5.84 -1.64
C LEU A 133 13.17 -6.69 -2.55
N VAL A 134 14.40 -6.26 -2.74
CA VAL A 134 15.41 -6.94 -3.56
C VAL A 134 16.72 -7.02 -2.81
N SER A 135 17.41 -8.13 -2.95
CA SER A 135 18.78 -8.31 -2.43
C SER A 135 19.74 -8.46 -3.61
N LYS A 136 20.90 -7.78 -3.52
CA LYS A 136 21.96 -7.84 -4.53
C LYS A 136 23.12 -8.66 -3.97
N LYS A 137 23.36 -9.85 -4.55
CA LYS A 137 24.51 -10.71 -4.21
C LYS A 137 25.23 -11.13 -5.49
N ASN A 138 26.57 -10.97 -5.52
CA ASN A 138 27.42 -11.45 -6.61
C ASN A 138 26.92 -11.06 -8.01
N PHE A 139 26.58 -9.77 -8.20
CA PHE A 139 26.02 -9.22 -9.45
C PHE A 139 24.67 -9.79 -9.88
N THR A 140 24.00 -10.57 -9.05
CA THR A 140 22.67 -11.11 -9.28
C THR A 140 21.65 -10.53 -8.30
N LEU A 141 20.38 -10.48 -8.71
CA LEU A 141 19.27 -9.88 -7.99
C LEU A 141 18.29 -10.97 -7.55
N LEU A 142 17.82 -10.88 -6.31
CA LEU A 142 16.83 -11.77 -5.72
C LEU A 142 15.72 -10.90 -5.10
N ALA A 143 14.46 -11.20 -5.40
CA ALA A 143 13.33 -10.65 -4.66
C ALA A 143 13.25 -11.31 -3.27
N LEU A 144 12.90 -10.54 -2.27
CA LEU A 144 12.80 -10.95 -0.87
C LEU A 144 11.34 -11.12 -0.45
#